data_5dec2f12d0fe741ef10d0347acec866d
#
_entry.id   5dec2f12d0fe741ef10d0347acec866d
#
_cell.length_a   1.000
_cell.length_b   1.000
_cell.length_c   1.000
_cell.angle_alpha   90.00
_cell.angle_beta   90.00
_cell.angle_gamma   90.00
#
_symmetry.space_group_name_H-M   'P 1'
#
loop_
_entity.id
_entity.type
_entity.pdbx_description
1 polymer ?
#
loop_
_entity_poly.entity_id
_entity_poly.type
_entity_poly.pdbx_seq_one_letter_code
_entity_poly.pdbx_strand_id
1 'polypeptide(L)' 'MKSLETQIAGQHYKNQNIQPIEYILENELPFIEGNIVKYITRWREKGGIEDLKKVKHYVEILMEH' A
#
# COMPACT_ATOMS: atom_id res chain seq x y z
N MET A 1 -17.29 5.03 -1.61
CA MET A 1 -17.22 3.82 -2.46
C MET A 1 -17.47 2.58 -1.62
N LYS A 2 -18.54 1.85 -1.93
CA LYS A 2 -18.95 0.70 -1.10
C LYS A 2 -17.88 -0.39 -1.03
N SER A 3 -17.19 -0.64 -2.12
CA SER A 3 -16.16 -1.69 -2.14
C SER A 3 -15.00 -1.40 -1.19
N LEU A 4 -14.79 -0.15 -0.82
CA LEU A 4 -13.76 0.20 0.16
C LEU A 4 -14.18 -0.11 1.58
N GLU A 5 -15.48 -0.30 1.83
CA GLU A 5 -15.98 -0.66 3.16
C GLU A 5 -15.81 -2.14 3.45
N THR A 6 -15.56 -2.95 2.43
CA THR A 6 -15.38 -4.39 2.56
C THR A 6 -13.91 -4.74 2.64
N GLN A 7 -13.49 -5.35 3.74
CA GLN A 7 -12.11 -5.78 3.93
C GLN A 7 -11.97 -7.24 3.51
N ILE A 8 -11.44 -7.46 2.32
CA ILE A 8 -11.23 -8.81 1.79
C ILE A 8 -9.97 -9.44 2.39
N ALA A 9 -8.93 -8.67 2.56
CA ALA A 9 -7.63 -9.15 2.99
C ALA A 9 -7.36 -9.01 4.50
N GLY A 10 -8.40 -8.71 5.30
CA GLY A 10 -8.27 -8.61 6.74
C GLY A 10 -8.70 -7.27 7.31
N GLN A 11 -8.47 -7.09 8.60
CA GLN A 11 -9.00 -5.95 9.34
C GLN A 11 -8.02 -4.76 9.44
N HIS A 12 -6.77 -4.95 9.05
CA HIS A 12 -5.72 -3.96 9.33
C HIS A 12 -5.92 -2.63 8.60
N TYR A 13 -6.69 -2.60 7.53
CA TYR A 13 -6.98 -1.33 6.82
C TYR A 13 -8.18 -0.58 7.39
N LYS A 14 -9.03 -1.24 8.18
CA LYS A 14 -10.20 -0.59 8.76
C LYS A 14 -9.85 0.50 9.75
N ASN A 15 -8.67 0.40 10.35
CA ASN A 15 -8.22 1.38 11.35
C ASN A 15 -7.55 2.60 10.72
N GLN A 16 -7.41 2.63 9.40
CA GLN A 16 -6.85 3.75 8.69
C GLN A 16 -7.93 4.80 8.42
N ASN A 17 -7.61 6.08 8.57
CA ASN A 17 -8.51 7.16 8.21
C ASN A 17 -8.86 7.13 6.73
N ILE A 18 -7.86 6.82 5.91
CA ILE A 18 -8.01 6.63 4.46
C ILE A 18 -7.31 5.32 4.12
N GLN A 19 -8.01 4.42 3.44
CA GLN A 19 -7.40 3.18 3.00
C GLN A 19 -6.36 3.45 1.91
N PRO A 20 -5.25 2.70 1.86
CA PRO A 20 -4.24 2.89 0.82
C PRO A 20 -4.82 2.87 -0.59
N ILE A 21 -5.74 1.95 -0.88
CA ILE A 21 -6.34 1.87 -2.21
C ILE A 21 -7.12 3.13 -2.56
N GLU A 22 -7.78 3.75 -1.59
CA GLU A 22 -8.50 5.00 -1.81
C GLU A 22 -7.54 6.12 -2.22
N TYR A 23 -6.43 6.26 -1.50
CA TYR A 23 -5.40 7.23 -1.83
C TYR A 23 -4.81 6.97 -3.22
N ILE A 24 -4.50 5.71 -3.51
CA ILE A 24 -3.89 5.32 -4.78
C ILE A 24 -4.82 5.66 -5.95
N LEU A 25 -6.10 5.32 -5.82
CA LEU A 25 -7.08 5.57 -6.89
C LEU A 25 -7.35 7.07 -7.07
N GLU A 26 -7.55 7.80 -5.98
CA GLU A 26 -7.87 9.23 -6.05
C GLU A 26 -6.72 10.04 -6.64
N ASN A 27 -5.49 9.65 -6.38
CA ASN A 27 -4.32 10.34 -6.89
C ASN A 27 -3.77 9.71 -8.18
N GLU A 28 -4.44 8.69 -8.69
CA GLU A 28 -4.05 8.02 -9.93
C GLU A 28 -2.58 7.59 -9.92
N LEU A 29 -2.13 7.01 -8.80
CA LEU A 29 -0.74 6.58 -8.69
C LEU A 29 -0.45 5.42 -9.63
N PRO A 30 0.72 5.45 -10.29
CA PRO A 30 1.15 4.31 -11.09
C PRO A 30 1.36 3.07 -10.24
N PHE A 31 1.55 1.92 -10.89
CA PHE A 31 1.61 0.62 -10.23
C PHE A 31 2.68 0.55 -9.14
N ILE A 32 3.91 0.96 -9.45
CA ILE A 32 5.02 0.83 -8.49
C ILE A 32 4.82 1.77 -7.30
N GLU A 33 4.50 3.03 -7.56
CA GLU A 33 4.23 4.00 -6.49
C GLU A 33 3.07 3.56 -5.62
N GLY A 34 2.02 2.99 -6.22
CA GLY A 34 0.90 2.46 -5.47
C GLY A 34 1.31 1.32 -4.56
N ASN A 35 2.16 0.42 -5.03
CA ASN A 35 2.68 -0.67 -4.20
C ASN A 35 3.54 -0.15 -3.05
N ILE A 36 4.32 0.90 -3.28
CA ILE A 36 5.11 1.52 -2.21
C ILE A 36 4.17 2.03 -1.10
N VAL A 37 3.12 2.75 -1.48
CA VAL A 37 2.13 3.26 -0.52
C VAL A 37 1.49 2.10 0.25
N LYS A 38 1.09 1.04 -0.45
CA LYS A 38 0.47 -0.13 0.17
C LYS A 38 1.37 -0.75 1.24
N TYR A 39 2.60 -1.08 0.88
CA TYR A 39 3.49 -1.81 1.79
C TYR A 39 4.01 -0.92 2.91
N ILE A 40 4.32 0.35 2.65
CA ILE A 40 4.78 1.24 3.71
C ILE A 40 3.68 1.54 4.73
N THR A 41 2.42 1.44 4.32
CA THR A 41 1.29 1.67 5.21
C THR A 41 1.05 0.47 6.14
N ARG A 42 1.26 -0.76 5.65
CA ARG A 42 0.85 -1.96 6.38
C ARG A 42 1.97 -2.71 7.08
N TRP A 43 3.23 -2.37 6.85
CA TRP A 43 4.34 -3.23 7.26
C TRP A 43 4.37 -3.54 8.76
N ARG A 44 4.00 -2.58 9.60
CA ARG A 44 4.02 -2.78 11.06
C ARG A 44 3.01 -3.82 11.51
N GLU A 45 1.89 -3.92 10.81
CA GLU A 45 0.76 -4.75 11.25
C GLU A 45 0.67 -6.08 10.52
N LYS A 46 1.35 -6.24 9.39
CA LYS A 46 1.21 -7.45 8.60
C LYS A 46 2.53 -8.04 8.13
N GLY A 47 3.19 -7.43 7.17
CA GLY A 47 4.32 -8.05 6.49
C GLY A 47 5.69 -7.85 7.16
N GLY A 48 5.78 -6.93 8.12
CA GLY A 48 7.03 -6.67 8.83
C GLY A 48 8.16 -6.26 7.90
N ILE A 49 9.35 -6.74 8.23
CA ILE A 49 10.57 -6.40 7.47
C ILE A 49 10.46 -6.80 6.01
N GLU A 50 9.75 -7.88 5.69
CA GLU A 50 9.58 -8.28 4.30
C GLU A 50 8.85 -7.22 3.48
N ASP A 51 7.86 -6.56 4.05
CA ASP A 51 7.18 -5.46 3.37
C ASP A 51 8.11 -4.27 3.16
N LEU A 52 8.98 -3.97 4.13
CA LEU A 52 9.98 -2.91 3.95
C LEU A 52 10.98 -3.24 2.86
N LYS A 53 11.37 -4.51 2.74
CA LYS A 53 12.24 -4.95 1.65
C LYS A 53 11.57 -4.76 0.28
N LYS A 54 10.27 -5.01 0.22
CA LYS A 54 9.50 -4.76 -1.01
C LYS A 54 9.50 -3.27 -1.37
N VAL A 55 9.27 -2.41 -0.38
CA VAL A 55 9.31 -0.95 -0.59
C VAL A 55 10.67 -0.54 -1.14
N LYS A 56 11.73 -1.00 -0.50
CA LYS A 56 13.11 -0.71 -0.94
C LYS A 56 13.33 -1.15 -2.39
N HIS A 57 12.90 -2.37 -2.71
CA HIS A 57 13.06 -2.92 -4.05
C HIS A 57 12.31 -2.10 -5.10
N TYR A 58 11.08 -1.72 -4.81
CA TYR A 58 10.30 -0.89 -5.73
C TYR A 58 10.93 0.48 -5.94
N VAL A 59 11.46 1.08 -4.87
CA VAL A 59 12.16 2.36 -4.99
C VAL A 59 13.40 2.21 -5.87
N GLU A 60 14.16 1.14 -5.70
CA GLU A 60 15.33 0.86 -6.53
C GLU A 60 14.96 0.73 -8.02
N ILE A 61 13.85 0.05 -8.31
CA ILE A 61 13.36 -0.07 -9.68
C ILE A 61 13.07 1.32 -10.28
N LEU A 62 12.40 2.18 -9.52
CA LEU A 62 12.09 3.54 -9.98
C LEU A 62 13.37 4.35 -10.24
N MET A 63 14.37 4.19 -9.39
CA MET A 63 15.62 4.92 -9.53
C MET A 63 16.42 4.46 -10.74
N GLU A 64 16.24 3.21 -11.16
CA GLU A 64 16.96 2.63 -12.30
C GLU A 64 16.26 2.88 -13.64
N HIS A 65 15.01 3.29 -13.58
CA HIS A 65 14.26 3.63 -14.77
C HIS A 65 14.40 5.10 -15.07
#